data_4bb9ef9771a7478b228fcd5770a64df5
#
_entry.id   4bb9ef9771a7478b228fcd5770a64df5
#
_cell.length_a   1.000
_cell.length_b   1.000
_cell.length_c   1.000
_cell.angle_alpha   90.00
_cell.angle_beta   90.00
_cell.angle_gamma   90.00
#
_symmetry.space_group_name_H-M   'P 1'
#
loop_
_entity.id
_entity.type
_entity.pdbx_description
1 polymer ?
#
loop_
_entity_poly.entity_id
_entity_poly.type
_entity_poly.pdbx_seq_one_letter_code
_entity_poly.pdbx_strand_id
1 'polypeptide(L)'
;MNVNPHARSGGHGGAIDPPTPEQLQLIRTTLERRLAALSQVEAPHEEAGTLPVDEIETSPLDRATVRLLNDLSREAAGHHSAEMRQLRQALARLDDGTYGLCEECGQPIGASRLLARPEARLCIDCQTRAERR
;
A
#
# COMPACT_ATOMS: atom_id res chain seq x y z
N MET A 1 -23.03 21.69 22.94
CA MET A 1 -22.40 21.52 23.01
C MET A 1 -21.70 21.17 22.88
N ASN A 2 -21.40 21.33 23.06
CA ASN A 2 -20.39 21.12 23.06
C ASN A 2 -20.11 20.07 22.77
N VAL A 3 -20.20 19.83 22.31
CA VAL A 3 -19.85 18.84 22.03
C VAL A 3 -18.74 18.53 22.21
N ASN A 4 -18.66 17.97 22.56
CA ASN A 4 -17.53 17.63 22.90
C ASN A 4 -16.76 16.96 21.92
N PRO A 5 -15.95 17.60 21.39
CA PRO A 5 -15.13 17.04 20.39
C PRO A 5 -14.37 15.93 20.92
N HIS A 6 -14.13 15.91 22.18
CA HIS A 6 -13.33 14.89 22.62
C HIS A 6 -13.96 13.61 22.54
N ALA A 7 -15.17 13.63 22.72
CA ALA A 7 -15.86 12.42 22.69
C ALA A 7 -15.58 11.73 21.43
N ARG A 8 -15.56 12.45 20.40
CA ARG A 8 -15.37 11.77 19.21
C ARG A 8 -14.00 11.49 19.05
N SER A 9 -13.22 12.25 19.61
CA SER A 9 -11.94 11.96 19.41
C SER A 9 -11.63 10.71 19.98
N GLY A 10 -12.38 10.35 20.85
CA GLY A 10 -12.15 9.16 21.21
C GLY A 10 -11.51 8.51 20.23
N GLY A 11 -10.84 9.02 19.86
CA GLY A 11 -10.24 8.44 19.06
C GLY A 11 -10.25 8.84 17.81
N HIS A 12 -10.94 8.90 17.25
CA HIS A 12 -10.80 9.17 15.94
C HIS A 12 -11.94 9.82 15.47
N GLY A 13 -12.69 10.28 16.32
CA GLY A 13 -13.82 10.89 15.88
C GLY A 13 -13.53 11.95 14.91
N GLY A 14 -12.58 12.76 15.19
CA GLY A 14 -12.31 13.85 14.28
C GLY A 14 -11.76 13.41 12.97
N ALA A 15 -11.23 12.23 12.92
CA ALA A 15 -10.63 11.77 11.71
C ALA A 15 -11.61 11.23 10.71
N ILE A 16 -12.86 11.31 11.00
CA ILE A 16 -13.87 10.79 10.11
C ILE A 16 -14.24 11.80 9.03
N ASP A 17 -13.76 13.00 9.15
CA ASP A 17 -14.07 13.99 8.14
C ASP A 17 -13.59 13.55 6.77
N PRO A 18 -14.41 13.68 5.75
CA PRO A 18 -13.99 13.30 4.41
C PRO A 18 -12.98 14.28 3.85
N PRO A 19 -12.16 13.85 2.92
CA PRO A 19 -11.22 14.77 2.29
C PRO A 19 -11.94 15.84 1.49
N THR A 20 -11.39 17.03 1.49
CA THR A 20 -11.91 18.11 0.66
C THR A 20 -11.52 17.87 -0.81
N PRO A 21 -12.16 18.57 -1.74
CA PRO A 21 -11.76 18.43 -3.15
C PRO A 21 -10.28 18.75 -3.38
N GLU A 22 -9.74 19.73 -2.65
CA GLU A 22 -8.32 20.05 -2.77
C GLU A 22 -7.46 18.90 -2.25
N GLN A 23 -7.88 18.31 -1.15
CA GLN A 23 -7.16 17.16 -0.59
C GLN A 23 -7.25 15.96 -1.53
N LEU A 24 -8.39 15.74 -2.15
CA LEU A 24 -8.53 14.67 -3.13
C LEU A 24 -7.62 14.87 -4.32
N GLN A 25 -7.48 16.09 -4.76
CA GLN A 25 -6.57 16.39 -5.87
C GLN A 25 -5.12 16.13 -5.48
N LEU A 26 -4.74 16.50 -4.27
CA LEU A 26 -3.41 16.23 -3.76
C LEU A 26 -3.16 14.73 -3.65
N ILE A 27 -4.15 14.01 -3.17
CA ILE A 27 -4.06 12.55 -3.05
C ILE A 27 -3.88 11.93 -4.42
N ARG A 28 -4.66 12.35 -5.41
CA ARG A 28 -4.53 11.83 -6.77
C ARG A 28 -3.13 12.08 -7.32
N THR A 29 -2.63 13.27 -7.14
CA THR A 29 -1.29 13.62 -7.62
C THR A 29 -0.24 12.76 -6.95
N THR A 30 -0.38 12.54 -5.65
CA THR A 30 0.56 11.71 -4.90
C THR A 30 0.53 10.26 -5.40
N LEU A 31 -0.66 9.72 -5.62
CA LEU A 31 -0.80 8.34 -6.09
C LEU A 31 -0.20 8.19 -7.48
N GLU A 32 -0.50 9.14 -8.36
CA GLU A 32 0.03 9.09 -9.73
C GLU A 32 1.54 9.20 -9.75
N ARG A 33 2.09 10.07 -8.89
CA ARG A 33 3.53 10.24 -8.83
C ARG A 33 4.22 8.98 -8.30
N ARG A 34 3.65 8.36 -7.26
CA ARG A 34 4.20 7.13 -6.72
C ARG A 34 4.13 5.99 -7.73
N LEU A 35 3.01 5.88 -8.42
CA LEU A 35 2.86 4.83 -9.44
C LEU A 35 3.85 5.04 -10.57
N ALA A 36 4.01 6.28 -11.02
CA ALA A 36 4.97 6.58 -12.07
C ALA A 36 6.39 6.24 -11.64
N ALA A 37 6.74 6.58 -10.40
CA ALA A 37 8.08 6.28 -9.89
C ALA A 37 8.32 4.78 -9.85
N LEU A 38 7.34 4.00 -9.40
CA LEU A 38 7.49 2.55 -9.38
C LEU A 38 7.55 1.96 -10.78
N SER A 39 6.82 2.55 -11.71
CA SER A 39 6.83 2.07 -13.10
C SER A 39 8.15 2.34 -13.79
N GLN A 40 8.88 3.37 -13.36
CA GLN A 40 10.16 3.70 -13.95
C GLN A 40 11.30 2.89 -13.36
N VAL A 41 11.11 2.36 -12.17
CA VAL A 41 12.12 1.51 -11.56
C VAL A 41 12.01 0.14 -12.22
N GLU A 42 13.15 -0.41 -12.60
CA GLU A 42 13.12 -1.74 -13.17
C GLU A 42 12.73 -2.69 -12.05
N ALA A 43 11.58 -3.30 -12.20
CA ALA A 43 11.08 -4.17 -11.15
C ALA A 43 11.97 -5.39 -11.03
N PRO A 44 12.22 -5.86 -9.82
CA PRO A 44 12.89 -7.14 -9.65
C PRO A 44 12.03 -8.21 -10.32
N HIS A 45 12.63 -8.94 -11.22
CA HIS A 45 11.87 -9.87 -12.04
C HIS A 45 12.19 -11.28 -11.61
N GLU A 46 11.18 -12.10 -11.51
CA GLU A 46 11.41 -13.45 -11.03
C GLU A 46 12.42 -14.18 -11.90
N GLU A 47 12.30 -14.02 -13.19
CA GLU A 47 13.22 -14.70 -14.08
C GLU A 47 14.51 -13.95 -14.26
N ALA A 48 14.44 -12.65 -14.40
CA ALA A 48 15.64 -11.87 -14.64
C ALA A 48 16.50 -11.76 -13.40
N GLY A 49 15.89 -11.85 -12.22
CA GLY A 49 16.63 -11.73 -11.00
C GLY A 49 17.19 -13.03 -10.47
N THR A 50 16.89 -14.17 -11.11
CA THR A 50 17.36 -15.44 -10.61
C THR A 50 18.59 -15.88 -11.37
N LEU A 51 19.51 -16.46 -10.62
CA LEU A 51 20.70 -17.02 -11.23
C LEU A 51 20.52 -18.52 -11.36
N PRO A 52 21.03 -19.12 -12.44
CA PRO A 52 20.90 -20.56 -12.62
C PRO A 52 21.79 -21.29 -11.63
N VAL A 53 21.17 -21.90 -10.65
CA VAL A 53 21.91 -22.57 -9.59
C VAL A 53 22.69 -23.73 -10.15
N ASP A 54 22.12 -24.43 -11.11
CA ASP A 54 22.76 -25.64 -11.66
C ASP A 54 23.99 -25.35 -12.49
N GLU A 55 24.13 -24.11 -12.92
CA GLU A 55 25.30 -23.74 -13.72
C GLU A 55 26.44 -23.22 -12.88
N ILE A 56 26.27 -23.17 -11.57
CA ILE A 56 27.30 -22.67 -10.70
C ILE A 56 28.16 -23.81 -10.22
N GLU A 57 29.36 -23.83 -10.71
CA GLU A 57 30.31 -24.86 -10.29
C GLU A 57 30.99 -24.36 -9.06
N THR A 58 30.32 -24.43 -7.96
CA THR A 58 30.86 -23.89 -6.75
C THR A 58 30.49 -24.81 -5.60
N SER A 59 30.95 -24.47 -4.43
CA SER A 59 30.69 -25.26 -3.24
C SER A 59 29.20 -25.22 -2.89
N PRO A 60 28.72 -26.16 -2.07
CA PRO A 60 27.33 -26.11 -1.61
C PRO A 60 26.99 -24.81 -0.89
N LEU A 61 27.98 -24.20 -0.24
CA LEU A 61 27.76 -22.94 0.43
C LEU A 61 27.41 -21.83 -0.57
N ASP A 62 28.13 -21.81 -1.69
CA ASP A 62 27.85 -20.81 -2.73
C ASP A 62 26.50 -21.03 -3.37
N ARG A 63 26.09 -22.27 -3.53
CA ARG A 63 24.76 -22.57 -4.05
C ARG A 63 23.69 -22.10 -3.10
N ALA A 64 23.90 -22.25 -1.80
CA ALA A 64 22.94 -21.78 -0.82
C ALA A 64 22.82 -20.26 -0.88
N THR A 65 23.92 -19.56 -1.09
CA THR A 65 23.91 -18.10 -1.22
C THR A 65 23.12 -17.68 -2.45
N VAL A 66 23.30 -18.36 -3.56
CA VAL A 66 22.55 -18.04 -4.79
C VAL A 66 21.06 -18.27 -4.57
N ARG A 67 20.68 -19.35 -3.91
CA ARG A 67 19.27 -19.60 -3.62
C ARG A 67 18.68 -18.51 -2.75
N LEU A 68 19.43 -18.07 -1.74
CA LEU A 68 18.96 -17.00 -0.87
C LEU A 68 18.75 -15.70 -1.65
N LEU A 69 19.70 -15.36 -2.50
CA LEU A 69 19.59 -14.14 -3.32
C LEU A 69 18.40 -14.24 -4.27
N ASN A 70 18.16 -15.42 -4.85
CA ASN A 70 17.01 -15.61 -5.72
C ASN A 70 15.69 -15.45 -4.95
N ASP A 71 15.63 -15.98 -3.74
CA ASP A 71 14.43 -15.87 -2.90
C ASP A 71 14.16 -14.42 -2.53
N LEU A 72 15.20 -13.68 -2.17
CA LEU A 72 15.06 -12.27 -1.85
C LEU A 72 14.59 -11.47 -3.06
N SER A 73 15.07 -11.82 -4.23
CA SER A 73 14.66 -11.15 -5.47
C SER A 73 13.18 -11.40 -5.76
N ARG A 74 12.70 -12.61 -5.56
CA ARG A 74 11.29 -12.93 -5.77
C ARG A 74 10.41 -12.18 -4.76
N GLU A 75 10.85 -12.10 -3.53
CA GLU A 75 10.10 -11.39 -2.51
C GLU A 75 10.01 -9.91 -2.85
N ALA A 76 11.11 -9.30 -3.28
CA ALA A 76 11.11 -7.90 -3.68
C ALA A 76 10.18 -7.65 -4.87
N ALA A 77 10.16 -8.57 -5.83
CA ALA A 77 9.28 -8.46 -6.98
C ALA A 77 7.81 -8.52 -6.54
N GLY A 78 7.51 -9.39 -5.58
CA GLY A 78 6.16 -9.50 -5.05
C GLY A 78 5.71 -8.23 -4.36
N HIS A 79 6.58 -7.62 -3.54
CA HIS A 79 6.26 -6.37 -2.86
C HIS A 79 6.05 -5.23 -3.85
N HIS A 80 6.88 -5.14 -4.87
CA HIS A 80 6.78 -4.11 -5.90
C HIS A 80 5.44 -4.22 -6.62
N SER A 81 5.07 -5.44 -7.01
CA SER A 81 3.81 -5.67 -7.72
C SER A 81 2.61 -5.36 -6.85
N ALA A 82 2.67 -5.73 -5.58
CA ALA A 82 1.57 -5.48 -4.65
C ALA A 82 1.36 -3.98 -4.45
N GLU A 83 2.45 -3.24 -4.30
CA GLU A 83 2.36 -1.80 -4.12
C GLU A 83 1.76 -1.12 -5.33
N MET A 84 2.22 -1.48 -6.53
CA MET A 84 1.65 -0.92 -7.75
C MET A 84 0.17 -1.22 -7.86
N ARG A 85 -0.24 -2.43 -7.50
CA ARG A 85 -1.64 -2.80 -7.54
C ARG A 85 -2.48 -1.97 -6.56
N GLN A 86 -1.95 -1.74 -5.36
CA GLN A 86 -2.65 -0.92 -4.38
C GLN A 86 -2.82 0.52 -4.85
N LEU A 87 -1.79 1.07 -5.48
CA LEU A 87 -1.87 2.43 -6.01
C LEU A 87 -2.88 2.52 -7.15
N ARG A 88 -2.90 1.54 -8.05
CA ARG A 88 -3.87 1.51 -9.13
C ARG A 88 -5.30 1.36 -8.62
N GLN A 89 -5.48 0.56 -7.60
CA GLN A 89 -6.80 0.37 -7.01
C GLN A 89 -7.29 1.66 -6.35
N ALA A 90 -6.41 2.39 -5.68
CA ALA A 90 -6.79 3.65 -5.08
C ALA A 90 -7.19 4.67 -6.15
N LEU A 91 -6.45 4.73 -7.25
CA LEU A 91 -6.78 5.62 -8.35
C LEU A 91 -8.12 5.23 -8.99
N ALA A 92 -8.38 3.94 -9.12
CA ALA A 92 -9.65 3.48 -9.67
C ALA A 92 -10.82 3.89 -8.77
N ARG A 93 -10.64 3.81 -7.47
CA ARG A 93 -11.69 4.24 -6.55
C ARG A 93 -11.93 5.75 -6.61
N LEU A 94 -10.89 6.53 -6.83
CA LEU A 94 -11.07 7.97 -7.06
C LEU A 94 -11.92 8.21 -8.30
N ASP A 95 -11.69 7.43 -9.33
CA ASP A 95 -12.42 7.59 -10.59
C ASP A 95 -13.88 7.15 -10.47
N ASP A 96 -14.16 6.11 -9.69
CA ASP A 96 -15.53 5.61 -9.60
C ASP A 96 -16.29 6.17 -8.40
N GLY A 97 -15.68 7.05 -7.64
CA GLY A 97 -16.37 7.72 -6.56
C GLY A 97 -16.48 6.97 -5.25
N THR A 98 -15.76 5.85 -5.12
CA THR A 98 -15.80 5.05 -3.89
C THR A 98 -14.61 5.27 -2.99
N TYR A 99 -13.72 6.18 -3.38
CA TYR A 99 -12.51 6.43 -2.62
C TYR A 99 -12.85 6.96 -1.23
N GLY A 100 -12.11 6.50 -0.24
CA GLY A 100 -12.28 7.01 1.13
C GLY A 100 -13.20 6.21 2.00
N LEU A 101 -13.82 5.16 1.46
CA LEU A 101 -14.68 4.29 2.25
C LEU A 101 -13.95 2.98 2.56
N CYS A 102 -14.08 2.55 3.80
CA CYS A 102 -13.47 1.27 4.22
C CYS A 102 -14.11 0.12 3.47
N GLU A 103 -13.29 -0.74 2.93
CA GLU A 103 -13.78 -1.88 2.16
C GLU A 103 -14.47 -2.92 3.02
N GLU A 104 -14.18 -2.95 4.31
CA GLU A 104 -14.77 -3.94 5.19
C GLU A 104 -16.05 -3.46 5.85
N CYS A 105 -16.03 -2.28 6.43
CA CYS A 105 -17.18 -1.82 7.19
C CYS A 105 -17.99 -0.72 6.50
N GLY A 106 -17.50 -0.19 5.39
CA GLY A 106 -18.21 0.83 4.64
C GLY A 106 -18.17 2.21 5.26
N GLN A 107 -17.52 2.39 6.38
CA GLN A 107 -17.44 3.67 7.04
C GLN A 107 -16.32 4.52 6.45
N PRO A 108 -16.39 5.84 6.61
CA PRO A 108 -15.33 6.68 6.08
C PRO A 108 -13.98 6.38 6.73
N ILE A 109 -12.94 6.39 5.94
CA ILE A 109 -11.59 6.19 6.46
C ILE A 109 -11.11 7.46 7.16
N GLY A 110 -11.43 8.61 6.61
CA GLY A 110 -11.03 9.90 7.19
C GLY A 110 -9.89 10.55 6.45
N ALA A 111 -9.94 11.88 6.38
CA ALA A 111 -8.97 12.64 5.61
C ALA A 111 -7.56 12.51 6.16
N SER A 112 -7.39 12.52 7.46
CA SER A 112 -6.07 12.43 8.06
C SER A 112 -5.34 11.16 7.65
N ARG A 113 -6.04 10.03 7.73
CA ARG A 113 -5.43 8.76 7.37
C ARG A 113 -5.15 8.68 5.88
N LEU A 114 -6.07 9.22 5.07
CA LEU A 114 -5.90 9.18 3.61
C LEU A 114 -4.77 10.09 3.15
N LEU A 115 -4.55 11.20 3.83
CA LEU A 115 -3.42 12.06 3.49
C LEU A 115 -2.10 11.40 3.85
N ALA A 116 -2.08 10.65 4.93
CA ALA A 116 -0.87 9.93 5.35
C ALA A 116 -0.66 8.67 4.53
N ARG A 117 -1.74 7.98 4.21
CA ARG A 117 -1.68 6.72 3.47
C ARG A 117 -2.74 6.72 2.39
N PRO A 118 -2.47 7.33 1.24
CA PRO A 118 -3.48 7.45 0.19
C PRO A 118 -3.96 6.12 -0.36
N GLU A 119 -3.16 5.08 -0.24
CA GLU A 119 -3.54 3.75 -0.73
C GLU A 119 -4.37 2.96 0.28
N ALA A 120 -4.69 3.53 1.45
CA ALA A 120 -5.40 2.80 2.49
C ALA A 120 -6.77 2.34 2.01
N ARG A 121 -7.09 1.08 2.28
CA ARG A 121 -8.39 0.49 1.92
C ARG A 121 -9.27 0.29 3.13
N LEU A 122 -8.69 0.28 4.32
CA LEU A 122 -9.40 -0.02 5.55
C LEU A 122 -9.29 1.15 6.51
N CYS A 123 -10.34 1.35 7.31
CA CYS A 123 -10.25 2.30 8.39
C CYS A 123 -9.29 1.76 9.44
N ILE A 124 -8.92 2.62 10.39
CA ILE A 124 -7.94 2.20 11.38
C ILE A 124 -8.43 1.01 12.20
N ASP A 125 -9.70 0.96 12.50
CA ASP A 125 -10.27 -0.14 13.30
C ASP A 125 -10.21 -1.46 12.54
N CYS A 126 -10.60 -1.45 11.28
CA CYS A 126 -10.56 -2.66 10.47
C CYS A 126 -9.13 -3.09 10.19
N GLN A 127 -8.24 -2.14 9.98
CA GLN A 127 -6.82 -2.43 9.76
C GLN A 127 -6.23 -3.08 11.02
N THR A 128 -6.55 -2.55 12.18
CA THR A 128 -6.05 -3.11 13.43
C THR A 128 -6.55 -4.53 13.64
N ARG A 129 -7.84 -4.77 13.35
CA ARG A 129 -8.38 -6.12 13.46
C ARG A 129 -7.72 -7.09 12.49
N ALA A 130 -7.45 -6.64 11.29
CA ALA A 130 -6.78 -7.48 10.30
C ALA A 130 -5.38 -7.85 10.75
N GLU A 131 -4.69 -6.93 11.36
CA GLU A 131 -3.32 -7.17 11.81
C GLU A 131 -3.26 -8.07 13.03
N ARG A 132 -4.35 -8.19 13.76
CA ARG A 132 -4.39 -9.08 14.92
C ARG A 132 -4.69 -10.52 14.56
N ARG A 133 -5.12 -10.81 13.37
CA ARG A 133 -5.49 -12.18 12.99
C ARG A 133 -4.32 -13.07 12.67
#